data_55fab4cd460453961026a620e29b0a9b
#
_entry.id   55fab4cd460453961026a620e29b0a9b
#
_cell.length_a   1.000
_cell.length_b   1.000
_cell.length_c   1.000
_cell.angle_alpha   90.00
_cell.angle_beta   90.00
_cell.angle_gamma   90.00
#
_symmetry.space_group_name_H-M   'P 1'
#
loop_
_entity.id
_entity.type
_entity.pdbx_description
1 polymer ?
#
loop_
_entity_poly.entity_id
_entity_poly.type
_entity_poly.pdbx_seq_one_letter_code
_entity_poly.pdbx_strand_id
1 'polypeptide(L)'
;MLIFITSAILSFMIFFPVVVATSVFKVLDEKQSSKFLRIFFPKYYFFGSILSCLGIVASIIDNNFLALSVFIFLIITFLFSRQILTPIINKVKDEQNEEKFKKLHRFSVIINFIQMIFCIGLLVNLLR
;
A
#
# COMPACT_ATOMS: atom_id res chain seq x y z
N MET A 1 13.20 -8.30 14.48
CA MET A 1 13.18 -7.17 13.53
C MET A 1 12.17 -7.41 12.40
N LEU A 2 12.24 -8.56 11.71
CA LEU A 2 11.33 -8.87 10.60
C LEU A 2 9.86 -8.88 11.01
N ILE A 3 9.51 -9.49 12.13
CA ILE A 3 8.14 -9.51 12.66
C ILE A 3 7.63 -8.08 12.88
N PHE A 4 8.46 -7.24 13.46
CA PHE A 4 8.10 -5.84 13.74
C PHE A 4 7.82 -5.06 12.45
N ILE A 5 8.73 -5.16 11.48
CA ILE A 5 8.58 -4.44 10.19
C ILE A 5 7.35 -4.94 9.43
N THR A 6 7.17 -6.26 9.35
CA THR A 6 6.03 -6.86 8.64
C THR A 6 4.72 -6.46 9.29
N SER A 7 4.66 -6.48 10.63
CA SER A 7 3.48 -6.06 11.39
C SER A 7 3.19 -4.57 11.19
N ALA A 8 4.23 -3.73 11.14
CA ALA A 8 4.05 -2.30 10.91
C ALA A 8 3.46 -2.04 9.52
N ILE A 9 3.95 -2.72 8.48
CA ILE A 9 3.42 -2.59 7.12
C ILE A 9 1.96 -3.04 7.09
N LEU A 10 1.66 -4.23 7.61
CA LEU A 10 0.29 -4.75 7.63
C LEU A 10 -0.65 -3.83 8.40
N SER A 11 -0.21 -3.30 9.53
CA SER A 11 -1.01 -2.42 10.38
C SER A 11 -1.41 -1.13 9.68
N PHE A 12 -0.47 -0.44 9.04
CA PHE A 12 -0.84 0.81 8.36
C PHE A 12 -1.69 0.55 7.12
N MET A 13 -1.51 -0.58 6.44
CA MET A 13 -2.34 -0.97 5.30
C MET A 13 -3.78 -1.26 5.70
N ILE A 14 -4.01 -1.85 6.87
CA ILE A 14 -5.34 -2.08 7.42
C ILE A 14 -5.94 -0.79 7.97
N PHE A 15 -5.13 0.01 8.66
CA PHE A 15 -5.57 1.25 9.31
C PHE A 15 -6.18 2.23 8.30
N PHE A 16 -5.60 2.34 7.12
CA PHE A 16 -6.10 3.27 6.12
C PHE A 16 -7.57 2.99 5.72
N PRO A 17 -7.95 1.82 5.17
CA PRO A 17 -9.33 1.61 4.74
C PRO A 17 -10.32 1.54 5.89
N VAL A 18 -9.90 1.04 7.06
CA VAL A 18 -10.81 0.85 8.19
C VAL A 18 -11.05 2.15 8.96
N VAL A 19 -10.03 2.97 9.16
CA VAL A 19 -10.11 4.16 10.01
C VAL A 19 -10.06 5.44 9.19
N VAL A 20 -9.03 5.61 8.34
CA VAL A 20 -8.81 6.87 7.63
C VAL A 20 -9.87 7.08 6.55
N ALA A 21 -10.05 6.13 5.66
CA ALA A 21 -10.98 6.26 4.53
C ALA A 21 -12.43 6.43 5.02
N THR A 22 -12.85 5.65 6.00
CA THR A 22 -14.21 5.75 6.57
C THR A 22 -14.44 7.12 7.22
N SER A 23 -13.45 7.67 7.89
CA SER A 23 -13.53 8.99 8.51
C SER A 23 -13.55 10.11 7.46
N VAL A 24 -12.70 10.02 6.45
CA VAL A 24 -12.62 11.01 5.37
C VAL A 24 -13.95 11.11 4.61
N PHE A 25 -14.49 9.97 4.17
CA PHE A 25 -15.75 9.96 3.40
C PHE A 25 -16.97 10.31 4.23
N LYS A 26 -16.90 10.20 5.55
CA LYS A 26 -17.99 10.59 6.45
C LYS A 26 -18.02 12.11 6.67
N VAL A 27 -16.88 12.77 6.70
CA VAL A 27 -16.76 14.19 7.08
C VAL A 27 -16.62 15.11 5.88
N LEU A 28 -15.90 14.67 4.84
CA LEU A 28 -15.57 15.51 3.69
C LEU A 28 -16.47 15.18 2.50
N ASP A 29 -16.80 16.21 1.70
CA ASP A 29 -17.49 16.01 0.44
C ASP A 29 -16.57 15.35 -0.61
N GLU A 30 -17.13 15.01 -1.77
CA GLU A 30 -16.38 14.32 -2.84
C GLU A 30 -15.15 15.10 -3.29
N LYS A 31 -15.28 16.42 -3.46
CA LYS A 31 -14.20 17.28 -3.91
C LYS A 31 -13.06 17.35 -2.90
N GLN A 32 -13.41 17.53 -1.63
CA GLN A 32 -12.43 17.61 -0.54
C GLN A 32 -11.79 16.26 -0.25
N SER A 33 -12.55 15.17 -0.30
CA SER A 33 -12.03 13.81 -0.18
C SER A 33 -11.03 13.50 -1.27
N SER A 34 -11.32 13.88 -2.51
CA SER A 34 -10.43 13.70 -3.64
C SER A 34 -9.11 14.45 -3.44
N LYS A 35 -9.18 15.71 -2.99
CA LYS A 35 -7.99 16.51 -2.66
C LYS A 35 -7.14 15.85 -1.57
N PHE A 36 -7.79 15.40 -0.51
CA PHE A 36 -7.11 14.73 0.59
C PHE A 36 -6.36 13.48 0.10
N LEU A 37 -7.03 12.62 -0.66
CA LEU A 37 -6.45 11.37 -1.12
C LEU A 37 -5.28 11.58 -2.10
N ARG A 38 -5.34 12.63 -2.93
CA ARG A 38 -4.23 12.98 -3.84
C ARG A 38 -2.96 13.36 -3.12
N ILE A 39 -3.07 13.98 -1.95
CA ILE A 39 -1.93 14.31 -1.09
C ILE A 39 -1.49 13.10 -0.28
N PHE A 40 -2.46 12.32 0.20
CA PHE A 40 -2.24 11.21 1.11
C PHE A 40 -1.56 10.00 0.43
N PHE A 41 -2.07 9.54 -0.71
CA PHE A 41 -1.59 8.30 -1.31
C PHE A 41 -0.11 8.30 -1.69
N PRO A 42 0.47 9.36 -2.27
CA PRO A 42 1.91 9.38 -2.52
C PRO A 42 2.74 9.20 -1.25
N LYS A 43 2.31 9.80 -0.15
CA LYS A 43 2.96 9.66 1.16
C LYS A 43 2.79 8.26 1.73
N TYR A 44 1.59 7.69 1.59
CA TYR A 44 1.27 6.34 2.03
C TYR A 44 2.18 5.31 1.34
N TYR A 45 2.28 5.36 0.02
CA TYR A 45 3.14 4.45 -0.74
C TYR A 45 4.63 4.69 -0.48
N PHE A 46 5.02 5.94 -0.28
CA PHE A 46 6.39 6.28 0.08
C PHE A 46 6.78 5.69 1.45
N PHE A 47 5.90 5.82 2.42
CA PHE A 47 6.09 5.23 3.75
C PHE A 47 6.22 3.70 3.67
N GLY A 48 5.34 3.06 2.90
CA GLY A 48 5.42 1.61 2.65
C GLY A 48 6.74 1.20 2.01
N SER A 49 7.24 2.01 1.08
CA SER A 49 8.52 1.77 0.41
C SER A 49 9.71 1.86 1.38
N ILE A 50 9.70 2.83 2.28
CA ILE A 50 10.74 2.96 3.31
C ILE A 50 10.75 1.73 4.22
N LEU A 51 9.59 1.32 4.72
CA LEU A 51 9.49 0.12 5.57
C LEU A 51 9.94 -1.13 4.83
N SER A 52 9.60 -1.24 3.55
CA SER A 52 10.02 -2.37 2.72
C SER A 52 11.54 -2.39 2.52
N CYS A 53 12.17 -1.24 2.34
CA CYS A 53 13.64 -1.13 2.31
C CYS A 53 14.27 -1.63 3.60
N LEU A 54 13.74 -1.22 4.74
CA LEU A 54 14.22 -1.70 6.05
C LEU A 54 14.02 -3.21 6.17
N GLY A 55 12.90 -3.73 5.66
CA GLY A 55 12.64 -5.16 5.62
C GLY A 55 13.64 -5.92 4.76
N ILE A 56 14.03 -5.37 3.61
CA ILE A 56 15.07 -5.96 2.74
C ILE A 56 16.39 -6.08 3.50
N VAL A 57 16.83 -4.98 4.13
CA VAL A 57 18.07 -4.97 4.91
C VAL A 57 18.03 -6.02 6.03
N ALA A 58 16.93 -6.03 6.80
CA ALA A 58 16.75 -7.00 7.89
C ALA A 58 16.76 -8.45 7.37
N SER A 59 16.14 -8.70 6.22
CA SER A 59 16.11 -10.03 5.61
C SER A 59 17.47 -10.52 5.19
N ILE A 60 18.31 -9.62 4.69
CA ILE A 60 19.69 -9.94 4.32
C ILE A 60 20.50 -10.29 5.56
N ILE A 61 20.36 -9.48 6.62
CA ILE A 61 21.07 -9.73 7.90
C ILE A 61 20.68 -11.08 8.49
N ASP A 62 19.38 -11.41 8.45
CA ASP A 62 18.86 -12.66 9.02
C ASP A 62 18.99 -13.85 8.06
N ASN A 63 19.54 -13.66 6.87
CA ASN A 63 19.65 -14.67 5.81
C ASN A 63 18.31 -15.35 5.50
N ASN A 64 17.23 -14.58 5.54
CA ASN A 64 15.87 -15.08 5.31
C ASN A 64 15.41 -14.77 3.88
N PHE A 65 15.58 -15.73 2.96
CA PHE A 65 15.24 -15.55 1.55
C PHE A 65 13.74 -15.38 1.30
N LEU A 66 12.89 -16.01 2.11
CA LEU A 66 11.45 -15.83 1.99
C LEU A 66 11.07 -14.39 2.30
N ALA A 67 11.54 -13.87 3.44
CA ALA A 67 11.29 -12.48 3.83
C ALA A 67 11.85 -11.52 2.79
N LEU A 68 13.05 -11.76 2.31
CA LEU A 68 13.67 -10.94 1.26
C LEU A 68 12.78 -10.86 0.01
N SER A 69 12.28 -11.99 -0.46
CA SER A 69 11.40 -12.05 -1.63
C SER A 69 10.11 -11.26 -1.41
N VAL A 70 9.51 -11.37 -0.24
CA VAL A 70 8.29 -10.64 0.11
C VAL A 70 8.55 -9.12 0.12
N PHE A 71 9.62 -8.68 0.78
CA PHE A 71 9.91 -7.24 0.84
C PHE A 71 10.31 -6.65 -0.51
N ILE A 72 10.99 -7.40 -1.37
CA ILE A 72 11.24 -6.97 -2.76
C ILE A 72 9.93 -6.80 -3.51
N PHE A 73 9.02 -7.75 -3.40
CA PHE A 73 7.67 -7.64 -3.99
C PHE A 73 6.93 -6.41 -3.47
N LEU A 74 6.97 -6.18 -2.16
CA LEU A 74 6.30 -5.03 -1.55
C LEU A 74 6.84 -3.69 -2.05
N ILE A 75 8.17 -3.54 -2.09
CA ILE A 75 8.76 -2.28 -2.55
C ILE A 75 8.45 -2.01 -4.02
N ILE A 76 8.53 -3.04 -4.87
CA ILE A 76 8.20 -2.90 -6.29
C ILE A 76 6.74 -2.46 -6.46
N THR A 77 5.82 -3.10 -5.76
CA THR A 77 4.39 -2.76 -5.88
C THR A 77 4.04 -1.43 -5.25
N PHE A 78 4.67 -1.03 -4.13
CA PHE A 78 4.48 0.30 -3.56
C PHE A 78 4.99 1.40 -4.50
N LEU A 79 6.18 1.23 -5.09
CA LEU A 79 6.73 2.20 -6.03
C LEU A 79 5.92 2.26 -7.33
N PHE A 80 5.47 1.13 -7.84
CA PHE A 80 4.57 1.08 -9.00
C PHE A 80 3.29 1.86 -8.73
N SER A 81 2.66 1.63 -7.58
CA SER A 81 1.42 2.32 -7.20
C SER A 81 1.64 3.82 -7.07
N ARG A 82 2.77 4.24 -6.50
CA ARG A 82 3.08 5.67 -6.31
C ARG A 82 3.42 6.37 -7.61
N GLN A 83 4.30 5.78 -8.42
CA GLN A 83 4.90 6.47 -9.57
C GLN A 83 4.10 6.31 -10.87
N ILE A 84 3.34 5.23 -11.01
CA ILE A 84 2.64 4.90 -12.25
C ILE A 84 1.14 4.90 -12.04
N LEU A 85 0.63 4.12 -11.11
CA LEU A 85 -0.81 3.87 -10.95
C LEU A 85 -1.55 5.11 -10.43
N THR A 86 -1.06 5.73 -9.38
CA THR A 86 -1.71 6.90 -8.76
C THR A 86 -1.82 8.09 -9.74
N PRO A 87 -0.75 8.47 -10.48
CA PRO A 87 -0.88 9.53 -11.48
C PRO A 87 -1.90 9.22 -12.57
N ILE A 88 -1.98 7.97 -13.03
CA ILE A 88 -2.96 7.55 -14.04
C ILE A 88 -4.38 7.64 -13.48
N ILE A 89 -4.61 7.18 -12.25
CA ILE A 89 -5.91 7.26 -11.59
C ILE A 89 -6.36 8.72 -11.44
N ASN A 90 -5.46 9.60 -11.02
CA ASN A 90 -5.77 11.02 -10.86
C ASN A 90 -6.13 11.68 -12.20
N LYS A 91 -5.38 11.36 -13.27
CA LYS A 91 -5.65 11.85 -14.62
C LYS A 91 -7.02 11.41 -15.12
N VAL A 92 -7.35 10.14 -14.96
CA VAL A 92 -8.62 9.57 -15.38
C VAL A 92 -9.79 10.19 -14.61
N LYS A 93 -9.60 10.47 -13.32
CA LYS A 93 -10.61 11.17 -12.50
C LYS A 93 -10.84 12.60 -13.00
N ASP A 94 -9.78 13.31 -13.34
CA ASP A 94 -9.87 14.67 -13.90
C ASP A 94 -10.58 14.70 -15.25
N GLU A 95 -10.41 13.66 -16.06
CA GLU A 95 -11.11 13.50 -17.34
C GLU A 95 -12.57 13.08 -17.17
N GLN A 96 -13.04 12.87 -15.93
CA GLN A 96 -14.41 12.45 -15.59
C GLN A 96 -14.83 11.12 -16.24
N ASN A 97 -13.87 10.25 -16.53
CA ASN A 97 -14.12 8.91 -17.05
C ASN A 97 -14.33 7.94 -15.88
N GLU A 98 -15.57 7.87 -15.38
CA GLU A 98 -15.90 7.07 -14.20
C GLU A 98 -15.68 5.57 -14.38
N GLU A 99 -15.95 5.05 -15.57
CA GLU A 99 -15.80 3.61 -15.86
C GLU A 99 -14.33 3.19 -15.76
N LYS A 100 -13.44 3.93 -16.40
CA LYS A 100 -12.00 3.69 -16.35
C LYS A 100 -11.44 3.91 -14.95
N PHE A 101 -11.92 4.95 -14.25
CA PHE A 101 -11.56 5.21 -12.85
C PHE A 101 -11.90 4.03 -11.95
N LYS A 102 -13.11 3.48 -12.06
CA LYS A 102 -13.53 2.32 -11.26
C LYS A 102 -12.65 1.10 -11.50
N LYS A 103 -12.29 0.83 -12.75
CA LYS A 103 -11.40 -0.29 -13.11
C LYS A 103 -10.01 -0.12 -12.50
N LEU A 104 -9.42 1.06 -12.62
CA LEU A 104 -8.09 1.36 -12.09
C LEU A 104 -8.09 1.37 -10.56
N HIS A 105 -9.12 1.92 -9.95
CA HIS A 105 -9.27 1.89 -8.50
C HIS A 105 -9.38 0.46 -7.98
N ARG A 106 -10.18 -0.38 -8.62
CA ARG A 106 -10.30 -1.80 -8.28
C ARG A 106 -8.96 -2.51 -8.41
N PHE A 107 -8.19 -2.21 -9.45
CA PHE A 107 -6.85 -2.76 -9.65
C PHE A 107 -5.93 -2.39 -8.48
N SER A 108 -5.95 -1.13 -8.04
CA SER A 108 -5.14 -0.70 -6.89
C SER A 108 -5.54 -1.40 -5.59
N VAL A 109 -6.83 -1.62 -5.38
CA VAL A 109 -7.35 -2.35 -4.21
C VAL A 109 -6.88 -3.81 -4.24
N ILE A 110 -6.91 -4.45 -5.41
CA ILE A 110 -6.44 -5.83 -5.57
C ILE A 110 -4.95 -5.93 -5.22
N ILE A 111 -4.13 -4.99 -5.70
CA ILE A 111 -2.70 -4.96 -5.35
C ILE A 111 -2.52 -4.88 -3.83
N ASN A 112 -3.27 -3.99 -3.16
CA ASN A 112 -3.20 -3.87 -1.70
C ASN A 112 -3.60 -5.16 -0.98
N PHE A 113 -4.63 -5.85 -1.45
CA PHE A 113 -5.03 -7.13 -0.88
C PHE A 113 -3.94 -8.19 -1.04
N ILE A 114 -3.33 -8.27 -2.22
CA ILE A 114 -2.23 -9.21 -2.47
C ILE A 114 -1.05 -8.91 -1.54
N GLN A 115 -0.70 -7.63 -1.37
CA GLN A 115 0.35 -7.21 -0.45
C GLN A 115 0.04 -7.64 0.99
N MET A 116 -1.19 -7.45 1.45
CA MET A 116 -1.61 -7.88 2.80
C MET A 116 -1.54 -9.39 2.97
N ILE A 117 -1.94 -10.15 1.96
CA ILE A 117 -1.85 -11.62 2.00
C ILE A 117 -0.39 -12.07 2.13
N PHE A 118 0.53 -11.46 1.39
CA PHE A 118 1.95 -11.76 1.52
C PHE A 118 2.50 -11.41 2.91
N CYS A 119 2.07 -10.28 3.47
CA CYS A 119 2.46 -9.90 4.83
C CYS A 119 1.94 -10.91 5.88
N ILE A 120 0.70 -11.31 5.76
CA ILE A 120 0.10 -12.32 6.67
C ILE A 120 0.86 -13.64 6.54
N GLY A 121 1.09 -14.10 5.32
CA GLY A 121 1.84 -15.33 5.07
C GLY A 121 3.24 -15.28 5.65
N LEU A 122 3.94 -14.16 5.50
CA LEU A 122 5.26 -13.98 6.08
C LEU A 122 5.21 -13.99 7.61
N LEU A 123 4.23 -13.28 8.21
CA LEU A 123 4.08 -13.30 9.68
C LEU A 123 3.83 -14.70 10.21
N VAL A 124 2.94 -15.45 9.58
CA VAL A 124 2.67 -16.86 9.98
C VAL A 124 3.95 -17.67 9.91
N ASN A 125 4.75 -17.50 8.88
CA ASN A 125 6.03 -18.21 8.74
C ASN A 125 7.03 -17.80 9.82
N LEU A 126 7.12 -16.49 10.13
CA LEU A 126 8.07 -15.98 11.13
C LEU A 126 7.69 -16.36 12.57
N LEU A 127 6.39 -16.54 12.83
CA LEU A 127 5.88 -16.89 14.17
C LEU A 127 5.89 -18.40 14.45
N ARG A 128 6.24 -19.22 13.49
CA ARG A 128 6.34 -20.68 13.69
C ARG A 128 7.45 -21.11 14.62
#